data_9955279eef41815e6f8d4051d06ca97f
#
_entry.id   9955279eef41815e6f8d4051d06ca97f
#
_cell.length_a   1.000
_cell.length_b   1.000
_cell.length_c   1.000
_cell.angle_alpha   90.00
_cell.angle_beta   90.00
_cell.angle_gamma   90.00
#
_symmetry.space_group_name_H-M   'P 1'
#
loop_
_entity.id
_entity.type
_entity.pdbx_description
1 polymer ?
#
loop_
_entity_poly.entity_id
_entity_poly.type
_entity_poly.pdbx_seq_one_letter_code
_entity_poly.pdbx_strand_id
1 'polypeptide(L)'
;MTNAPAVVHGIPYCDSTTCAKAGCSPPLCTGAGVPSNSTLFERSKRAIPGGVNSSIRAFKAVGGEPYVVARANGATITDVEGTTYFDLVQSYGAVILGHSHPAITSAVQQAAVDGTSYGAPTPREMKLAEAISERVPSCERVRLMNSGTEATSTAIRLARGVTGRDRIVTFAGNFHGATDALLVAGGSGVATLGLAGTAGVPKGAVAETMVVPYNVVPELDDNVAAVIVEPIAANMGVVAPVDGFLSGLRAECDRVGALLIFDEVITGFRVGTGGAQAKFDIAPDITCFGKVIGGGLPIGAVGGRAEIMEQLSPLGPIFHAGTLSGNPLATAAGLTALDQLTPDVYIELMARARHLSALLRDACSAAGFEASFPVVGTLLGIVCGDEAGTVHNFDDAKRTDENAYSAFFQAMLSEGVAMAPGAYEAIFVGVGHTDDVLSSIAEAAHRAATTAVAELSAP
;
A
#
# COMPACT_ATOMS: atom_id res chain seq x y z
N MET A 1 -22.17 43.61 1.84
CA MET A 1 -20.96 43.09 1.15
C MET A 1 -21.31 41.70 0.65
N THR A 2 -21.56 41.60 -0.65
CA THR A 2 -21.94 40.36 -1.31
C THR A 2 -20.68 39.48 -1.48
N ASN A 3 -20.60 38.37 -0.75
CA ASN A 3 -19.56 37.40 -0.95
C ASN A 3 -19.74 36.75 -2.35
N ALA A 4 -18.89 37.17 -3.28
CA ALA A 4 -18.76 36.46 -4.55
C ALA A 4 -18.18 35.05 -4.26
N PRO A 5 -18.65 33.98 -4.90
CA PRO A 5 -18.10 32.64 -4.71
C PRO A 5 -16.62 32.64 -5.14
N ALA A 6 -15.77 32.09 -4.28
CA ALA A 6 -14.37 31.95 -4.58
C ALA A 6 -14.18 30.97 -5.75
N VAL A 7 -13.65 31.45 -6.86
CA VAL A 7 -13.28 30.65 -8.03
C VAL A 7 -11.81 30.31 -7.91
N VAL A 8 -11.47 29.05 -7.65
CA VAL A 8 -10.10 28.57 -7.72
C VAL A 8 -9.90 27.96 -9.09
N HIS A 9 -9.14 28.66 -9.95
CA HIS A 9 -8.74 28.22 -11.29
C HIS A 9 -9.88 27.72 -12.21
N GLY A 10 -11.06 28.38 -12.14
CA GLY A 10 -12.17 28.12 -13.05
C GLY A 10 -12.98 26.84 -12.79
N ILE A 11 -12.79 26.18 -11.64
CA ILE A 11 -13.75 25.17 -11.16
C ILE A 11 -14.75 25.91 -10.27
N PRO A 12 -16.04 26.00 -10.64
CA PRO A 12 -17.04 26.58 -9.77
C PRO A 12 -17.23 25.68 -8.55
N TYR A 13 -17.07 26.22 -7.35
CA TYR A 13 -17.58 25.58 -6.14
C TYR A 13 -19.09 25.75 -6.10
N CYS A 14 -19.85 24.66 -5.90
CA CYS A 14 -21.25 24.76 -5.57
C CYS A 14 -21.42 25.52 -4.26
N ASP A 15 -22.35 26.47 -4.19
CA ASP A 15 -22.76 27.01 -2.90
C ASP A 15 -23.47 25.95 -2.05
N SER A 16 -23.42 26.12 -0.73
CA SER A 16 -23.94 25.16 0.24
C SER A 16 -25.46 24.91 0.10
N THR A 17 -26.21 25.84 -0.48
CA THR A 17 -27.64 25.78 -0.66
C THR A 17 -28.04 24.99 -1.91
N THR A 18 -27.25 25.04 -2.96
CA THR A 18 -27.49 24.29 -4.20
C THR A 18 -27.05 22.83 -4.03
N CYS A 19 -25.96 22.57 -3.30
CA CYS A 19 -25.50 21.22 -2.97
C CYS A 19 -26.46 20.45 -2.04
N ALA A 20 -27.00 21.10 -1.02
CA ALA A 20 -27.93 20.48 -0.08
C ALA A 20 -29.21 19.95 -0.75
N LYS A 21 -29.70 20.63 -1.81
CA LYS A 21 -30.85 20.19 -2.59
C LYS A 21 -30.58 18.99 -3.51
N ALA A 22 -29.31 18.77 -3.89
CA ALA A 22 -28.88 17.68 -4.75
C ALA A 22 -28.32 16.48 -3.99
N GLY A 23 -28.26 16.52 -2.65
CA GLY A 23 -27.68 15.46 -1.83
C GLY A 23 -26.14 15.33 -1.99
N CYS A 24 -25.49 16.35 -2.52
CA CYS A 24 -24.05 16.38 -2.70
C CYS A 24 -23.35 16.95 -1.47
N SER A 25 -22.20 16.37 -1.09
CA SER A 25 -21.28 16.99 -0.12
C SER A 25 -20.39 18.01 -0.83
N PRO A 26 -20.24 19.26 -0.33
CA PRO A 26 -19.24 20.17 -0.86
C PRO A 26 -17.83 19.56 -0.68
N PRO A 27 -16.85 19.78 -1.57
CA PRO A 27 -16.78 20.82 -2.61
C PRO A 27 -16.79 20.33 -4.07
N LEU A 28 -17.04 19.04 -4.34
CA LEU A 28 -17.02 18.50 -5.70
C LEU A 28 -18.36 17.84 -6.03
N CYS A 29 -19.19 18.53 -6.83
CA CYS A 29 -20.40 17.94 -7.42
C CYS A 29 -20.03 17.01 -8.58
N THR A 30 -20.73 15.87 -8.68
CA THR A 30 -20.72 14.99 -9.84
C THR A 30 -21.95 15.29 -10.71
N GLY A 31 -21.84 15.17 -12.04
CA GLY A 31 -22.96 15.30 -12.97
C GLY A 31 -22.86 16.45 -13.96
N ALA A 32 -23.97 16.89 -14.54
CA ALA A 32 -24.00 17.88 -15.62
C ALA A 32 -23.31 19.20 -15.23
N GLY A 33 -22.27 19.59 -15.99
CA GLY A 33 -21.47 20.78 -15.77
C GLY A 33 -20.10 20.54 -15.09
N VAL A 34 -19.80 19.32 -14.61
CA VAL A 34 -18.46 18.93 -14.17
C VAL A 34 -17.62 18.53 -15.39
N PRO A 35 -16.34 18.96 -15.49
CA PRO A 35 -15.46 18.50 -16.55
C PRO A 35 -15.28 16.97 -16.50
N SER A 36 -15.15 16.34 -17.69
CA SER A 36 -14.93 14.89 -17.77
C SER A 36 -13.59 14.46 -17.17
N ASN A 37 -13.47 13.16 -16.88
CA ASN A 37 -12.22 12.52 -16.45
C ASN A 37 -11.05 12.92 -17.35
N SER A 38 -11.20 12.79 -18.68
CA SER A 38 -10.18 13.16 -19.65
C SER A 38 -9.83 14.66 -19.58
N THR A 39 -10.82 15.55 -19.51
CA THR A 39 -10.59 17.00 -19.37
C THR A 39 -9.80 17.34 -18.12
N LEU A 40 -10.14 16.72 -16.97
CA LEU A 40 -9.42 16.94 -15.72
C LEU A 40 -8.03 16.34 -15.75
N PHE A 41 -7.87 15.17 -16.34
CA PHE A 41 -6.56 14.54 -16.47
C PHE A 41 -5.62 15.35 -17.34
N GLU A 42 -6.09 15.87 -18.50
CA GLU A 42 -5.31 16.78 -19.34
C GLU A 42 -4.93 18.08 -18.61
N ARG A 43 -5.81 18.61 -17.75
CA ARG A 43 -5.44 19.73 -16.86
C ARG A 43 -4.37 19.35 -15.86
N SER A 44 -4.51 18.16 -15.26
CA SER A 44 -3.53 17.64 -14.27
C SER A 44 -2.15 17.51 -14.90
N LYS A 45 -2.04 17.01 -16.13
CA LYS A 45 -0.76 16.90 -16.85
C LYS A 45 -0.02 18.25 -17.02
N ARG A 46 -0.76 19.37 -17.03
CA ARG A 46 -0.15 20.72 -17.10
C ARG A 46 0.42 21.19 -15.76
N ALA A 47 -0.10 20.70 -14.65
CA ALA A 47 0.27 21.13 -13.29
C ALA A 47 1.11 20.11 -12.54
N ILE A 48 0.96 18.82 -12.87
CA ILE A 48 1.57 17.70 -12.17
C ILE A 48 2.28 16.82 -13.19
N PRO A 49 3.55 16.46 -13.00
CA PRO A 49 4.27 15.57 -13.91
C PRO A 49 3.49 14.29 -14.19
N GLY A 50 3.16 14.03 -15.46
CA GLY A 50 2.33 12.90 -15.88
C GLY A 50 0.88 12.92 -15.38
N GLY A 51 0.41 14.04 -14.79
CA GLY A 51 -0.95 14.21 -14.27
C GLY A 51 -1.22 13.53 -12.92
N VAL A 52 -0.22 12.93 -12.29
CA VAL A 52 -0.39 12.11 -11.08
C VAL A 52 0.72 12.35 -10.06
N ASN A 53 0.41 12.16 -8.76
CA ASN A 53 1.37 12.28 -7.65
C ASN A 53 2.01 10.93 -7.28
N SER A 54 1.64 9.84 -7.94
CA SER A 54 2.30 8.54 -7.89
C SER A 54 2.23 7.92 -9.28
N SER A 55 3.38 7.51 -9.82
CA SER A 55 3.55 7.13 -11.24
C SER A 55 2.63 6.00 -11.69
N ILE A 56 2.34 5.06 -10.82
CA ILE A 56 1.45 3.92 -11.11
C ILE A 56 0.03 4.37 -11.50
N ARG A 57 -0.45 5.48 -10.95
CA ARG A 57 -1.80 6.01 -11.18
C ARG A 57 -2.02 6.56 -12.60
N ALA A 58 -0.97 6.68 -13.41
CA ALA A 58 -1.05 7.19 -14.78
C ALA A 58 -1.54 6.16 -15.82
N PHE A 59 -1.84 4.94 -15.43
CA PHE A 59 -2.29 3.82 -16.29
C PHE A 59 -1.31 3.44 -17.42
N LYS A 60 -0.04 3.83 -17.27
CA LYS A 60 0.97 3.61 -18.32
C LYS A 60 1.14 2.13 -18.67
N ALA A 61 1.03 1.23 -17.68
CA ALA A 61 1.23 -0.20 -17.87
C ALA A 61 -0.01 -0.92 -18.42
N VAL A 62 -1.20 -0.34 -18.24
CA VAL A 62 -2.48 -0.98 -18.62
C VAL A 62 -3.22 -0.27 -19.72
N GLY A 63 -2.69 0.87 -20.20
CA GLY A 63 -3.33 1.69 -21.24
C GLY A 63 -4.55 2.47 -20.76
N GLY A 64 -5.17 3.21 -21.67
CA GLY A 64 -6.29 4.07 -21.36
C GLY A 64 -5.92 5.32 -20.56
N GLU A 65 -6.94 6.00 -20.02
CA GLU A 65 -6.80 7.19 -19.18
C GLU A 65 -7.36 6.92 -17.77
N PRO A 66 -6.72 7.43 -16.70
CA PRO A 66 -7.21 7.24 -15.35
C PRO A 66 -8.50 8.02 -15.11
N TYR A 67 -9.40 7.43 -14.34
CA TYR A 67 -10.56 8.11 -13.78
C TYR A 67 -10.14 9.08 -12.66
N VAL A 68 -10.91 10.15 -12.48
CA VAL A 68 -10.69 11.16 -11.43
C VAL A 68 -11.74 10.98 -10.33
N VAL A 69 -11.33 10.54 -9.17
CA VAL A 69 -12.23 10.24 -8.05
C VAL A 69 -12.80 11.53 -7.46
N ALA A 70 -14.12 11.60 -7.33
CA ALA A 70 -14.85 12.66 -6.65
C ALA A 70 -15.15 12.32 -5.19
N ARG A 71 -15.49 11.06 -4.90
CA ARG A 71 -15.85 10.57 -3.56
C ARG A 71 -15.65 9.07 -3.47
N ALA A 72 -15.61 8.57 -2.23
CA ALA A 72 -15.52 7.14 -1.95
C ALA A 72 -16.31 6.80 -0.67
N ASN A 73 -16.86 5.58 -0.60
CA ASN A 73 -17.58 5.10 0.56
C ASN A 73 -17.53 3.56 0.64
N GLY A 74 -17.22 3.01 1.80
CA GLY A 74 -17.13 1.56 2.00
C GLY A 74 -16.21 0.89 0.99
N ALA A 75 -16.76 0.00 0.17
CA ALA A 75 -16.03 -0.72 -0.88
C ALA A 75 -16.04 0.00 -2.24
N THR A 76 -16.54 1.24 -2.34
CA THR A 76 -16.74 1.89 -3.64
C THR A 76 -16.05 3.24 -3.73
N ILE A 77 -15.65 3.58 -4.97
CA ILE A 77 -15.22 4.92 -5.38
C ILE A 77 -16.17 5.42 -6.49
N THR A 78 -16.41 6.72 -6.53
CA THR A 78 -17.21 7.35 -7.60
C THR A 78 -16.38 8.43 -8.24
N ASP A 79 -16.28 8.41 -9.57
CA ASP A 79 -15.54 9.42 -10.32
C ASP A 79 -16.34 10.74 -10.51
N VAL A 80 -15.73 11.70 -11.15
CA VAL A 80 -16.35 13.02 -11.40
C VAL A 80 -17.53 12.97 -12.39
N GLU A 81 -17.58 11.95 -13.24
CA GLU A 81 -18.69 11.73 -14.18
C GLU A 81 -19.87 11.01 -13.53
N GLY A 82 -19.69 10.53 -12.30
CA GLY A 82 -20.72 9.83 -11.53
C GLY A 82 -20.68 8.31 -11.65
N THR A 83 -19.73 7.76 -12.38
CA THR A 83 -19.52 6.32 -12.48
C THR A 83 -18.99 5.78 -11.16
N THR A 84 -19.59 4.71 -10.67
CA THR A 84 -19.18 4.07 -9.39
C THR A 84 -18.52 2.74 -9.68
N TYR A 85 -17.39 2.51 -9.02
CA TYR A 85 -16.59 1.29 -9.15
C TYR A 85 -16.47 0.60 -7.79
N PHE A 86 -16.53 -0.72 -7.75
CA PHE A 86 -16.03 -1.50 -6.62
C PHE A 86 -14.51 -1.38 -6.59
N ASP A 87 -13.96 -0.98 -5.45
CA ASP A 87 -12.53 -0.63 -5.31
C ASP A 87 -11.73 -1.77 -4.69
N LEU A 88 -11.01 -2.51 -5.50
CA LEU A 88 -10.05 -3.55 -5.09
C LEU A 88 -8.64 -3.00 -4.83
N VAL A 89 -8.43 -1.69 -5.00
CA VAL A 89 -7.15 -1.02 -4.68
C VAL A 89 -7.08 -0.63 -3.20
N GLN A 90 -8.21 -0.17 -2.62
CA GLN A 90 -8.31 0.25 -1.21
C GLN A 90 -7.15 1.13 -0.75
N SER A 91 -6.78 2.11 -1.61
CA SER A 91 -5.62 3.00 -1.41
C SER A 91 -4.33 2.21 -1.14
N TYR A 92 -4.08 1.15 -1.93
CA TYR A 92 -2.95 0.22 -1.77
C TYR A 92 -2.85 -0.37 -0.35
N GLY A 93 -4.02 -0.67 0.21
CA GLY A 93 -4.16 -1.34 1.50
C GLY A 93 -4.30 -0.42 2.73
N ALA A 94 -4.28 0.91 2.56
CA ALA A 94 -4.38 1.83 3.70
C ALA A 94 -5.78 1.89 4.33
N VAL A 95 -6.85 1.68 3.53
CA VAL A 95 -8.24 1.83 4.00
C VAL A 95 -8.92 0.48 4.29
N ILE A 96 -8.32 -0.31 5.17
CA ILE A 96 -8.77 -1.67 5.51
C ILE A 96 -10.23 -1.74 6.02
N LEU A 97 -10.72 -0.68 6.67
CA LEU A 97 -12.10 -0.57 7.16
C LEU A 97 -13.09 -0.11 6.08
N GLY A 98 -12.58 0.21 4.88
CA GLY A 98 -13.35 0.83 3.81
C GLY A 98 -13.26 2.36 3.82
N HIS A 99 -13.63 2.95 2.67
CA HIS A 99 -13.60 4.39 2.49
C HIS A 99 -14.60 5.12 3.38
N SER A 100 -14.25 6.32 3.83
CA SER A 100 -15.11 7.20 4.63
C SER A 100 -15.74 6.51 5.83
N HIS A 101 -15.00 5.60 6.48
CA HIS A 101 -15.50 4.87 7.64
C HIS A 101 -15.98 5.83 8.73
N PRO A 102 -17.23 5.72 9.24
CA PRO A 102 -17.83 6.75 10.09
C PRO A 102 -17.02 7.08 11.34
N ALA A 103 -16.45 6.08 12.01
CA ALA A 103 -15.65 6.29 13.21
C ALA A 103 -14.35 7.07 12.88
N ILE A 104 -13.66 6.74 11.78
CA ILE A 104 -12.44 7.46 11.35
C ILE A 104 -12.79 8.89 10.97
N THR A 105 -13.83 9.10 10.17
CA THR A 105 -14.27 10.42 9.73
C THR A 105 -14.59 11.31 10.94
N SER A 106 -15.35 10.79 11.93
CA SER A 106 -15.68 11.51 13.16
C SER A 106 -14.42 11.85 13.98
N ALA A 107 -13.49 10.91 14.16
CA ALA A 107 -12.25 11.12 14.90
C ALA A 107 -11.37 12.20 14.26
N VAL A 108 -11.26 12.21 12.92
CA VAL A 108 -10.52 13.22 12.16
C VAL A 108 -11.19 14.60 12.27
N GLN A 109 -12.51 14.67 12.12
CA GLN A 109 -13.26 15.93 12.28
C GLN A 109 -13.06 16.51 13.68
N GLN A 110 -13.15 15.70 14.73
CA GLN A 110 -12.90 16.14 16.10
C GLN A 110 -11.45 16.61 16.30
N ALA A 111 -10.48 15.86 15.80
CA ALA A 111 -9.08 16.26 15.90
C ALA A 111 -8.81 17.59 15.16
N ALA A 112 -9.45 17.83 14.02
CA ALA A 112 -9.28 19.03 13.23
C ALA A 112 -9.78 20.30 13.95
N VAL A 113 -10.79 20.18 14.81
CA VAL A 113 -11.28 21.30 15.63
C VAL A 113 -10.22 21.78 16.63
N ASP A 114 -9.43 20.85 17.19
CA ASP A 114 -8.35 21.17 18.12
C ASP A 114 -7.09 21.70 17.43
N GLY A 115 -6.98 21.55 16.10
CA GLY A 115 -5.85 21.97 15.26
C GLY A 115 -5.22 20.82 14.50
N THR A 116 -4.52 21.15 13.41
CA THR A 116 -3.98 20.17 12.46
C THR A 116 -2.48 19.88 12.63
N SER A 117 -1.74 20.76 13.30
CA SER A 117 -0.31 20.64 13.56
C SER A 117 0.13 21.62 14.65
N TYR A 118 0.96 21.19 15.59
CA TYR A 118 1.33 22.02 16.74
C TYR A 118 2.82 22.33 16.85
N GLY A 119 3.69 21.55 16.21
CA GLY A 119 5.15 21.64 16.43
C GLY A 119 5.56 21.24 17.86
N ALA A 120 4.73 20.46 18.55
CA ALA A 120 4.91 20.01 19.93
C ALA A 120 4.31 18.60 20.11
N PRO A 121 4.77 17.81 21.11
CA PRO A 121 4.23 16.50 21.41
C PRO A 121 2.74 16.54 21.78
N THR A 122 2.01 15.46 21.45
CA THR A 122 0.59 15.32 21.72
C THR A 122 0.26 14.00 22.44
N PRO A 123 -0.84 13.96 23.23
CA PRO A 123 -1.28 12.69 23.82
C PRO A 123 -1.65 11.62 22.78
N ARG A 124 -2.10 12.00 21.58
CA ARG A 124 -2.51 11.07 20.52
C ARG A 124 -1.32 10.33 19.92
N GLU A 125 -0.17 11.01 19.72
CA GLU A 125 1.03 10.31 19.21
C GLU A 125 1.59 9.32 20.21
N MET A 126 1.60 9.64 21.50
CA MET A 126 1.97 8.71 22.58
C MET A 126 1.07 7.47 22.57
N LYS A 127 -0.26 7.67 22.55
CA LYS A 127 -1.23 6.56 22.54
C LYS A 127 -1.09 5.68 21.31
N LEU A 128 -0.82 6.25 20.13
CA LEU A 128 -0.61 5.44 18.93
C LEU A 128 0.68 4.62 19.01
N ALA A 129 1.75 5.19 19.54
CA ALA A 129 2.99 4.44 19.78
C ALA A 129 2.77 3.29 20.79
N GLU A 130 2.06 3.54 21.90
CA GLU A 130 1.67 2.53 22.87
C GLU A 130 0.81 1.44 22.21
N ALA A 131 -0.22 1.81 21.44
CA ALA A 131 -1.10 0.87 20.74
C ALA A 131 -0.35 -0.02 19.74
N ILE A 132 0.70 0.48 19.10
CA ILE A 132 1.59 -0.30 18.23
C ILE A 132 2.41 -1.27 19.07
N SER A 133 3.08 -0.80 20.15
CA SER A 133 3.93 -1.63 21.02
C SER A 133 3.15 -2.75 21.71
N GLU A 134 1.92 -2.47 22.16
CA GLU A 134 1.04 -3.48 22.78
C GLU A 134 0.68 -4.62 21.83
N ARG A 135 0.50 -4.31 20.54
CA ARG A 135 0.13 -5.31 19.52
C ARG A 135 1.33 -6.00 18.89
N VAL A 136 2.49 -5.35 18.92
CA VAL A 136 3.73 -5.81 18.31
C VAL A 136 4.88 -5.74 19.33
N PRO A 137 5.03 -6.75 20.19
CA PRO A 137 5.97 -6.73 21.34
C PRO A 137 7.45 -6.56 20.97
N SER A 138 7.86 -6.89 19.74
CA SER A 138 9.22 -6.61 19.24
C SER A 138 9.51 -5.10 19.09
N CYS A 139 8.45 -4.28 19.07
CA CYS A 139 8.54 -2.82 18.99
C CYS A 139 8.41 -2.19 20.40
N GLU A 140 9.46 -2.34 21.24
CA GLU A 140 9.49 -1.75 22.59
C GLU A 140 9.47 -0.22 22.57
N ARG A 141 9.96 0.39 21.52
CA ARG A 141 9.90 1.83 21.23
C ARG A 141 9.46 2.07 19.79
N VAL A 142 8.70 3.14 19.57
CA VAL A 142 8.17 3.53 18.28
C VAL A 142 8.45 5.00 18.01
N ARG A 143 8.88 5.33 16.78
CA ARG A 143 9.00 6.69 16.26
C ARG A 143 8.06 6.87 15.09
N LEU A 144 7.09 7.78 15.21
CA LEU A 144 6.15 8.13 14.13
C LEU A 144 6.82 9.02 13.08
N MET A 145 6.36 8.89 11.84
CA MET A 145 6.84 9.58 10.63
C MET A 145 5.66 9.87 9.70
N ASN A 146 5.93 10.36 8.48
CA ASN A 146 4.85 10.75 7.55
C ASN A 146 4.63 9.73 6.42
N SER A 147 5.54 8.80 6.21
CA SER A 147 5.44 7.82 5.12
C SER A 147 6.24 6.54 5.40
N GLY A 148 5.90 5.46 4.68
CA GLY A 148 6.71 4.24 4.68
C GLY A 148 8.13 4.46 4.15
N THR A 149 8.33 5.35 3.17
CA THR A 149 9.67 5.74 2.69
C THR A 149 10.52 6.36 3.79
N GLU A 150 9.96 7.26 4.62
CA GLU A 150 10.68 7.80 5.77
C GLU A 150 11.01 6.70 6.78
N ALA A 151 10.10 5.77 7.00
CA ALA A 151 10.30 4.64 7.91
C ALA A 151 11.46 3.75 7.43
N THR A 152 11.46 3.29 6.20
CA THR A 152 12.53 2.44 5.65
C THR A 152 13.87 3.16 5.57
N SER A 153 13.87 4.44 5.16
CA SER A 153 15.08 5.28 5.15
C SER A 153 15.68 5.44 6.54
N THR A 154 14.83 5.63 7.56
CA THR A 154 15.29 5.75 8.95
C THR A 154 15.76 4.41 9.49
N ALA A 155 15.08 3.31 9.18
CA ALA A 155 15.45 1.97 9.61
C ALA A 155 16.85 1.57 9.12
N ILE A 156 17.15 1.78 7.83
CA ILE A 156 18.50 1.47 7.31
C ILE A 156 19.57 2.40 7.87
N ARG A 157 19.26 3.69 8.08
CA ARG A 157 20.18 4.62 8.76
C ARG A 157 20.46 4.18 10.19
N LEU A 158 19.40 3.77 10.91
CA LEU A 158 19.49 3.28 12.27
C LEU A 158 20.35 2.01 12.33
N ALA A 159 20.10 1.05 11.44
CA ALA A 159 20.87 -0.17 11.36
C ALA A 159 22.36 0.07 11.10
N ARG A 160 22.68 0.94 10.14
CA ARG A 160 24.06 1.35 9.85
C ARG A 160 24.72 2.03 11.06
N GLY A 161 24.00 2.93 11.72
CA GLY A 161 24.54 3.65 12.88
C GLY A 161 24.77 2.76 14.11
N VAL A 162 23.89 1.77 14.33
CA VAL A 162 23.99 0.82 15.45
C VAL A 162 25.13 -0.18 15.22
N THR A 163 25.25 -0.71 14.02
CA THR A 163 26.25 -1.75 13.71
C THR A 163 27.63 -1.18 13.34
N GLY A 164 27.69 0.09 12.94
CA GLY A 164 28.91 0.68 12.36
C GLY A 164 29.28 0.11 11.00
N ARG A 165 28.34 -0.52 10.30
CA ARG A 165 28.52 -1.18 9.00
C ARG A 165 27.68 -0.50 7.93
N ASP A 166 28.02 -0.66 6.64
CA ASP A 166 27.34 0.06 5.55
C ASP A 166 26.42 -0.79 4.69
N ARG A 167 26.71 -2.11 4.56
CA ARG A 167 26.01 -2.97 3.61
C ARG A 167 24.59 -3.31 4.04
N ILE A 168 23.64 -3.14 3.10
CA ILE A 168 22.25 -3.55 3.24
C ILE A 168 21.96 -4.67 2.24
N VAL A 169 21.27 -5.72 2.68
CA VAL A 169 20.74 -6.77 1.82
C VAL A 169 19.24 -6.56 1.68
N THR A 170 18.75 -6.59 0.44
CA THR A 170 17.33 -6.54 0.09
C THR A 170 17.00 -7.61 -0.95
N PHE A 171 15.73 -7.80 -1.28
CA PHE A 171 15.29 -8.89 -2.16
C PHE A 171 14.68 -8.35 -3.46
N ALA A 172 15.00 -9.05 -4.56
CA ALA A 172 14.39 -8.77 -5.85
C ALA A 172 12.86 -8.88 -5.75
N GLY A 173 12.15 -7.88 -6.29
CA GLY A 173 10.70 -7.80 -6.23
C GLY A 173 10.13 -7.16 -4.95
N ASN A 174 10.94 -6.93 -3.91
CA ASN A 174 10.50 -6.13 -2.77
C ASN A 174 10.54 -4.63 -3.08
N PHE A 175 9.63 -3.88 -2.46
CA PHE A 175 9.57 -2.42 -2.58
C PHE A 175 9.59 -1.76 -1.20
N HIS A 176 10.57 -0.89 -1.00
CA HIS A 176 10.82 -0.24 0.29
C HIS A 176 10.74 1.30 0.20
N GLY A 177 9.87 1.81 -0.65
CA GLY A 177 9.72 3.26 -0.86
C GLY A 177 10.76 3.84 -1.81
N ALA A 178 10.92 5.17 -1.77
CA ALA A 178 11.72 5.94 -2.73
C ALA A 178 13.03 6.45 -2.15
N THR A 179 13.65 5.74 -1.18
CA THR A 179 14.97 6.11 -0.69
C THR A 179 16.05 5.61 -1.65
N ASP A 180 17.01 6.48 -2.00
CA ASP A 180 18.05 6.18 -3.00
C ASP A 180 18.74 4.85 -2.77
N ALA A 181 19.10 4.55 -1.51
CA ALA A 181 19.82 3.31 -1.17
C ALA A 181 19.04 2.03 -1.48
N LEU A 182 17.70 2.09 -1.64
CA LEU A 182 16.84 0.94 -1.90
C LEU A 182 16.21 0.93 -3.32
N LEU A 183 16.57 1.91 -4.17
CA LEU A 183 16.12 1.99 -5.57
C LEU A 183 17.07 1.21 -6.53
N VAL A 184 17.45 0.00 -6.17
CA VAL A 184 18.43 -0.83 -6.92
C VAL A 184 17.74 -1.85 -7.82
N ALA A 185 16.74 -2.55 -7.31
CA ALA A 185 15.89 -3.49 -8.04
C ALA A 185 14.53 -3.47 -7.36
N GLY A 186 13.70 -2.51 -7.76
CA GLY A 186 12.43 -2.23 -7.08
C GLY A 186 11.40 -3.34 -7.25
N GLY A 187 10.38 -3.26 -6.40
CA GLY A 187 9.18 -4.07 -6.50
C GLY A 187 8.24 -3.63 -7.62
N SER A 188 6.93 -3.80 -7.43
CA SER A 188 5.88 -3.63 -8.44
C SER A 188 5.97 -2.32 -9.24
N GLY A 189 6.20 -1.18 -8.57
CA GLY A 189 6.24 0.11 -9.23
C GLY A 189 7.39 0.25 -10.23
N VAL A 190 8.56 -0.28 -9.93
CA VAL A 190 9.74 -0.27 -10.81
C VAL A 190 9.61 -1.33 -11.90
N ALA A 191 9.17 -2.54 -11.56
CA ALA A 191 8.93 -3.61 -12.53
C ALA A 191 7.85 -3.21 -13.56
N THR A 192 6.72 -2.68 -13.08
CA THR A 192 5.60 -2.23 -13.93
C THR A 192 6.01 -1.11 -14.89
N LEU A 193 6.92 -0.23 -14.49
CA LEU A 193 7.45 0.85 -15.33
C LEU A 193 8.62 0.42 -16.21
N GLY A 194 9.10 -0.82 -16.09
CA GLY A 194 10.26 -1.32 -16.83
C GLY A 194 11.58 -0.60 -16.47
N LEU A 195 11.68 -0.05 -15.27
CA LEU A 195 12.86 0.66 -14.79
C LEU A 195 13.78 -0.29 -14.02
N ALA A 196 14.93 -0.59 -14.58
CA ALA A 196 16.02 -1.28 -13.90
C ALA A 196 16.88 -0.25 -13.12
N GLY A 197 16.36 0.24 -12.02
CA GLY A 197 16.88 1.39 -11.30
C GLY A 197 16.26 2.70 -11.78
N THR A 198 16.56 3.81 -11.17
CA THR A 198 16.03 5.12 -11.57
C THR A 198 17.15 6.11 -11.87
N ALA A 199 16.94 6.95 -12.89
CA ALA A 199 17.83 8.04 -13.20
C ALA A 199 17.91 9.03 -12.02
N GLY A 200 19.08 9.56 -11.76
CA GLY A 200 19.33 10.53 -10.69
C GLY A 200 19.83 9.91 -9.39
N VAL A 201 19.70 8.61 -9.17
CA VAL A 201 20.33 7.93 -8.03
C VAL A 201 21.84 7.78 -8.31
N PRO A 202 22.70 8.37 -7.48
CA PRO A 202 24.14 8.25 -7.68
C PRO A 202 24.63 6.84 -7.36
N LYS A 203 25.64 6.35 -8.10
CA LYS A 203 26.19 5.01 -7.90
C LYS A 203 26.63 4.75 -6.45
N GLY A 204 27.17 5.77 -5.78
CA GLY A 204 27.58 5.67 -4.38
C GLY A 204 26.43 5.44 -3.40
N ALA A 205 25.20 5.86 -3.73
CA ALA A 205 24.05 5.65 -2.84
C ALA A 205 23.60 4.17 -2.80
N VAL A 206 23.87 3.43 -3.87
CA VAL A 206 23.48 2.02 -4.03
C VAL A 206 24.67 1.04 -3.93
N ALA A 207 25.89 1.55 -3.83
CA ALA A 207 27.12 0.72 -3.87
C ALA A 207 27.16 -0.34 -2.76
N GLU A 208 26.56 -0.04 -1.61
CA GLU A 208 26.50 -0.93 -0.45
C GLU A 208 25.11 -1.58 -0.30
N THR A 209 24.33 -1.69 -1.39
CA THR A 209 23.06 -2.40 -1.37
C THR A 209 23.15 -3.64 -2.26
N MET A 210 23.04 -4.81 -1.65
CA MET A 210 23.05 -6.10 -2.32
C MET A 210 21.60 -6.59 -2.50
N VAL A 211 21.26 -6.96 -3.75
CA VAL A 211 19.97 -7.54 -4.08
C VAL A 211 20.11 -9.04 -4.27
N VAL A 212 19.30 -9.82 -3.58
CA VAL A 212 19.30 -11.28 -3.64
C VAL A 212 17.91 -11.82 -4.01
N PRO A 213 17.80 -13.06 -4.51
CA PRO A 213 16.49 -13.64 -4.79
C PRO A 213 15.62 -13.79 -3.52
N TYR A 214 14.34 -13.44 -3.59
CA TYR A 214 13.38 -13.70 -2.53
C TYR A 214 13.20 -15.22 -2.32
N ASN A 215 12.93 -15.63 -1.09
CA ASN A 215 12.82 -17.06 -0.70
C ASN A 215 14.15 -17.85 -0.75
N VAL A 216 15.27 -17.14 -0.86
CA VAL A 216 16.61 -17.73 -0.71
C VAL A 216 17.32 -17.05 0.45
N VAL A 217 17.74 -17.81 1.46
CA VAL A 217 18.56 -17.28 2.57
C VAL A 217 19.98 -17.04 2.05
N PRO A 218 20.45 -15.77 1.99
CA PRO A 218 21.82 -15.49 1.54
C PRO A 218 22.83 -15.84 2.63
N GLU A 219 24.03 -16.23 2.24
CA GLU A 219 25.17 -16.23 3.16
C GLU A 219 25.65 -14.79 3.38
N LEU A 220 25.66 -14.33 4.62
CA LEU A 220 26.06 -12.97 4.99
C LEU A 220 27.50 -12.93 5.48
N ASP A 221 28.16 -11.80 5.23
CA ASP A 221 29.47 -11.49 5.78
C ASP A 221 29.39 -10.43 6.90
N ASP A 222 30.49 -10.19 7.57
CA ASP A 222 30.61 -9.27 8.71
C ASP A 222 30.45 -7.78 8.33
N ASN A 223 30.33 -7.45 7.03
CA ASN A 223 30.13 -6.07 6.57
C ASN A 223 28.62 -5.72 6.46
N VAL A 224 27.75 -6.70 6.60
CA VAL A 224 26.31 -6.47 6.49
C VAL A 224 25.80 -5.80 7.77
N ALA A 225 25.22 -4.60 7.60
CA ALA A 225 24.52 -3.86 8.65
C ALA A 225 23.14 -4.44 8.92
N ALA A 226 22.38 -4.72 7.87
CA ALA A 226 21.04 -5.25 7.98
C ALA A 226 20.56 -5.98 6.72
N VAL A 227 19.59 -6.87 6.94
CA VAL A 227 18.71 -7.43 5.91
C VAL A 227 17.35 -6.77 6.04
N ILE A 228 16.84 -6.17 4.95
CA ILE A 228 15.48 -5.63 4.89
C ILE A 228 14.63 -6.48 3.96
N VAL A 229 13.45 -6.90 4.43
CA VAL A 229 12.57 -7.81 3.69
C VAL A 229 11.09 -7.46 3.92
N GLU A 230 10.27 -7.56 2.87
CA GLU A 230 8.83 -7.71 3.03
C GLU A 230 8.55 -9.15 3.47
N PRO A 231 8.02 -9.41 4.69
CA PRO A 231 7.81 -10.78 5.15
C PRO A 231 6.74 -11.54 4.34
N ILE A 232 5.86 -10.82 3.66
CA ILE A 232 5.05 -11.27 2.53
C ILE A 232 5.30 -10.26 1.43
N ALA A 233 5.89 -10.67 0.33
CA ALA A 233 6.22 -9.76 -0.76
C ALA A 233 4.95 -9.41 -1.55
N ALA A 234 4.40 -8.22 -1.28
CA ALA A 234 3.12 -7.76 -1.83
C ALA A 234 3.28 -6.80 -3.02
N ASN A 235 4.52 -6.56 -3.47
CA ASN A 235 4.85 -5.70 -4.60
C ASN A 235 5.35 -6.49 -5.83
N MET A 236 5.14 -7.81 -5.83
CA MET A 236 5.41 -8.70 -6.95
C MET A 236 4.32 -9.81 -7.10
N GLY A 237 3.05 -9.46 -6.82
CA GLY A 237 1.90 -10.34 -6.99
C GLY A 237 1.50 -11.15 -5.74
N VAL A 238 1.88 -10.76 -4.54
CA VAL A 238 1.62 -11.44 -3.25
C VAL A 238 2.30 -12.82 -3.18
N VAL A 239 3.57 -12.81 -2.85
CA VAL A 239 4.39 -14.02 -2.71
C VAL A 239 4.61 -14.34 -1.24
N ALA A 240 4.19 -15.54 -0.84
CA ALA A 240 4.43 -16.04 0.51
C ALA A 240 5.92 -16.38 0.74
N PRO A 241 6.43 -16.20 1.96
CA PRO A 241 7.71 -16.79 2.32
C PRO A 241 7.58 -18.32 2.33
N VAL A 242 8.56 -19.02 1.75
CA VAL A 242 8.63 -20.49 1.88
C VAL A 242 9.04 -20.88 3.31
N ASP A 243 8.68 -22.10 3.71
CA ASP A 243 9.05 -22.60 5.03
C ASP A 243 10.57 -22.51 5.26
N GLY A 244 10.95 -21.99 6.41
CA GLY A 244 12.35 -21.79 6.78
C GLY A 244 13.03 -20.53 6.26
N PHE A 245 12.42 -19.76 5.32
CA PHE A 245 13.04 -18.55 4.78
C PHE A 245 13.24 -17.47 5.85
N LEU A 246 12.14 -17.03 6.50
CA LEU A 246 12.23 -15.94 7.49
C LEU A 246 13.03 -16.34 8.73
N SER A 247 12.89 -17.59 9.20
CA SER A 247 13.69 -18.12 10.31
C SER A 247 15.16 -18.27 9.95
N GLY A 248 15.46 -18.64 8.71
CA GLY A 248 16.82 -18.67 8.17
C GLY A 248 17.45 -17.28 8.10
N LEU A 249 16.67 -16.24 7.68
CA LEU A 249 17.17 -14.86 7.72
C LEU A 249 17.47 -14.40 9.14
N ARG A 250 16.61 -14.74 10.10
CA ARG A 250 16.84 -14.42 11.52
C ARG A 250 18.14 -15.06 12.00
N ALA A 251 18.30 -16.37 11.77
CA ALA A 251 19.49 -17.10 12.19
C ALA A 251 20.79 -16.57 11.54
N GLU A 252 20.70 -16.21 10.26
CA GLU A 252 21.85 -15.69 9.53
C GLU A 252 22.24 -14.27 9.97
N CYS A 253 21.25 -13.42 10.26
CA CYS A 253 21.51 -12.11 10.88
C CYS A 253 22.15 -12.27 12.26
N ASP A 254 21.66 -13.17 13.08
CA ASP A 254 22.23 -13.45 14.42
C ASP A 254 23.67 -13.95 14.33
N ARG A 255 23.98 -14.81 13.35
CA ARG A 255 25.31 -15.37 13.15
C ARG A 255 26.38 -14.31 12.90
N VAL A 256 26.05 -13.27 12.11
CA VAL A 256 27.02 -12.21 11.76
C VAL A 256 26.83 -10.92 12.55
N GLY A 257 25.77 -10.84 13.39
CA GLY A 257 25.43 -9.62 14.14
C GLY A 257 24.86 -8.51 13.25
N ALA A 258 24.23 -8.86 12.12
CA ALA A 258 23.43 -7.95 11.31
C ALA A 258 22.03 -7.79 11.91
N LEU A 259 21.34 -6.68 11.60
CA LEU A 259 19.96 -6.48 12.05
C LEU A 259 18.96 -6.99 11.00
N LEU A 260 17.90 -7.65 11.45
CA LEU A 260 16.76 -8.02 10.61
C LEU A 260 15.72 -6.91 10.66
N ILE A 261 15.39 -6.35 9.50
CA ILE A 261 14.34 -5.33 9.35
C ILE A 261 13.17 -5.93 8.59
N PHE A 262 12.00 -5.96 9.22
CA PHE A 262 10.76 -6.27 8.51
C PHE A 262 10.12 -4.99 7.98
N ASP A 263 9.95 -4.92 6.67
CA ASP A 263 9.08 -3.93 6.06
C ASP A 263 7.63 -4.42 6.13
N GLU A 264 6.95 -3.99 7.16
CA GLU A 264 5.54 -4.25 7.40
C GLU A 264 4.66 -3.06 7.03
N VAL A 265 5.08 -2.23 6.08
CA VAL A 265 4.26 -1.11 5.58
C VAL A 265 2.95 -1.60 4.96
N ILE A 266 2.95 -2.77 4.30
CA ILE A 266 1.72 -3.43 3.81
C ILE A 266 1.17 -4.42 4.84
N THR A 267 2.00 -5.29 5.38
CA THR A 267 1.56 -6.43 6.20
C THR A 267 1.20 -6.07 7.63
N GLY A 268 1.80 -5.00 8.18
CA GLY A 268 1.54 -4.53 9.54
C GLY A 268 0.08 -4.14 9.74
N PHE A 269 -0.56 -4.75 10.74
CA PHE A 269 -1.99 -4.58 11.03
C PHE A 269 -2.94 -4.87 9.86
N ARG A 270 -2.42 -5.45 8.78
CA ARG A 270 -3.22 -5.94 7.66
C ARG A 270 -3.46 -7.45 7.73
N VAL A 271 -2.41 -8.22 7.96
CA VAL A 271 -2.52 -9.70 7.95
C VAL A 271 -2.83 -10.31 9.31
N GLY A 272 -2.98 -9.48 10.31
CA GLY A 272 -3.31 -9.84 11.69
C GLY A 272 -2.98 -8.71 12.65
N THR A 273 -3.42 -8.82 13.91
CA THR A 273 -3.21 -7.81 14.96
C THR A 273 -1.73 -7.49 15.18
N GLY A 274 -0.86 -8.50 15.13
CA GLY A 274 0.60 -8.36 15.30
C GLY A 274 1.37 -8.38 13.96
N GLY A 275 0.69 -8.19 12.83
CA GLY A 275 1.34 -8.18 11.51
C GLY A 275 1.86 -9.55 11.06
N ALA A 276 2.80 -9.53 10.11
CA ALA A 276 3.41 -10.75 9.59
C ALA A 276 4.37 -11.39 10.59
N GLN A 277 5.05 -10.60 11.42
CA GLN A 277 5.94 -11.13 12.46
C GLN A 277 5.20 -12.05 13.43
N ALA A 278 4.00 -11.70 13.87
CA ALA A 278 3.17 -12.57 14.69
C ALA A 278 2.63 -13.79 13.92
N LYS A 279 2.32 -13.61 12.63
CA LYS A 279 1.82 -14.69 11.76
C LYS A 279 2.86 -15.78 11.54
N PHE A 280 4.13 -15.44 11.41
CA PHE A 280 5.24 -16.36 11.15
C PHE A 280 6.10 -16.67 12.38
N ASP A 281 5.77 -16.09 13.53
CA ASP A 281 6.52 -16.25 14.80
C ASP A 281 8.01 -15.88 14.66
N ILE A 282 8.30 -14.76 13.98
CA ILE A 282 9.64 -14.22 13.81
C ILE A 282 9.69 -12.78 14.33
N ALA A 283 10.55 -12.52 15.30
CA ALA A 283 10.80 -11.18 15.80
C ALA A 283 11.97 -10.52 15.07
N PRO A 284 11.73 -9.46 14.27
CA PRO A 284 12.78 -8.65 13.70
C PRO A 284 13.39 -7.72 14.75
N ASP A 285 14.55 -7.14 14.47
CA ASP A 285 15.18 -6.12 15.29
C ASP A 285 14.53 -4.75 15.12
N ILE A 286 14.08 -4.46 13.90
CA ILE A 286 13.42 -3.22 13.50
C ILE A 286 12.23 -3.56 12.61
N THR A 287 11.12 -2.84 12.79
CA THR A 287 9.93 -2.95 11.94
C THR A 287 9.56 -1.59 11.37
N CYS A 288 9.26 -1.54 10.07
CA CYS A 288 8.71 -0.38 9.39
C CYS A 288 7.19 -0.54 9.23
N PHE A 289 6.42 0.48 9.57
CA PHE A 289 4.96 0.51 9.42
C PHE A 289 4.51 1.70 8.58
N GLY A 290 3.30 1.60 8.04
CA GLY A 290 2.62 2.65 7.30
C GLY A 290 1.16 2.27 7.02
N LYS A 291 0.58 2.84 5.97
CA LYS A 291 -0.75 2.46 5.45
C LYS A 291 -1.83 2.34 6.53
N VAL A 292 -2.13 1.12 7.01
CA VAL A 292 -3.21 0.83 7.96
C VAL A 292 -3.11 1.66 9.24
N ILE A 293 -1.89 1.89 9.77
CA ILE A 293 -1.71 2.67 11.00
C ILE A 293 -2.09 4.15 10.88
N GLY A 294 -2.43 4.61 9.67
CA GLY A 294 -2.91 5.96 9.40
C GLY A 294 -4.41 6.05 9.15
N GLY A 295 -5.13 4.91 9.08
CA GLY A 295 -6.56 4.91 8.77
C GLY A 295 -6.91 5.62 7.46
N GLY A 296 -5.99 5.64 6.48
CA GLY A 296 -6.12 6.33 5.20
C GLY A 296 -5.42 7.69 5.14
N LEU A 297 -4.83 8.19 6.23
CA LEU A 297 -4.02 9.42 6.26
C LEU A 297 -2.52 9.13 6.17
N PRO A 298 -1.70 10.12 5.72
CA PRO A 298 -0.26 9.95 5.60
C PRO A 298 0.41 9.72 6.95
N ILE A 299 1.08 8.58 7.10
CA ILE A 299 1.84 8.21 8.29
C ILE A 299 2.86 7.11 7.94
N GLY A 300 3.93 7.04 8.69
CA GLY A 300 4.85 5.93 8.82
C GLY A 300 5.30 5.78 10.26
N ALA A 301 5.92 4.66 10.57
CA ALA A 301 6.57 4.48 11.87
C ALA A 301 7.73 3.50 11.74
N VAL A 302 8.73 3.67 12.59
CA VAL A 302 9.77 2.67 12.87
C VAL A 302 9.62 2.25 14.32
N GLY A 303 9.59 0.95 14.55
CA GLY A 303 9.60 0.35 15.90
C GLY A 303 10.71 -0.69 16.00
N GLY A 304 11.13 -1.00 17.21
CA GLY A 304 12.15 -2.02 17.46
C GLY A 304 12.55 -2.08 18.91
N ARG A 305 13.58 -2.89 19.22
CA ARG A 305 14.13 -3.02 20.56
C ARG A 305 14.58 -1.66 21.11
N ALA A 306 14.37 -1.43 22.41
CA ALA A 306 14.65 -0.16 23.05
C ALA A 306 16.10 0.28 22.83
N GLU A 307 17.07 -0.60 23.02
CA GLU A 307 18.50 -0.31 22.85
C GLU A 307 18.89 0.17 21.44
N ILE A 308 18.18 -0.29 20.40
CA ILE A 308 18.34 0.15 19.01
C ILE A 308 17.66 1.51 18.84
N MET A 309 16.41 1.63 19.23
CA MET A 309 15.62 2.83 19.01
C MET A 309 16.13 4.04 19.80
N GLU A 310 16.78 3.82 20.93
CA GLU A 310 17.41 4.87 21.75
C GLU A 310 18.67 5.48 21.10
N GLN A 311 19.19 4.87 20.04
CA GLN A 311 20.20 5.51 19.19
C GLN A 311 19.67 6.64 18.31
N LEU A 312 18.35 6.78 18.22
CA LEU A 312 17.75 7.96 17.57
C LEU A 312 17.86 9.20 18.46
N SER A 313 18.19 10.34 17.84
CA SER A 313 18.14 11.66 18.51
C SER A 313 16.76 11.92 19.12
N PRO A 314 16.64 12.51 20.33
CA PRO A 314 17.69 13.18 21.10
C PRO A 314 18.51 12.28 22.04
N LEU A 315 18.19 10.99 22.17
CA LEU A 315 18.92 10.10 23.07
C LEU A 315 20.27 9.69 22.48
N GLY A 316 20.29 9.29 21.22
CA GLY A 316 21.47 8.87 20.50
C GLY A 316 21.87 9.85 19.38
N PRO A 317 22.94 9.52 18.63
CA PRO A 317 23.50 10.41 17.61
C PRO A 317 22.79 10.35 16.26
N ILE A 318 21.85 9.40 16.05
CA ILE A 318 21.26 9.16 14.74
C ILE A 318 20.07 10.09 14.53
N PHE A 319 20.17 10.98 13.53
CA PHE A 319 19.22 12.06 13.31
C PHE A 319 17.97 11.59 12.57
N HIS A 320 16.81 11.98 13.10
CA HIS A 320 15.51 12.00 12.44
C HIS A 320 14.71 13.22 12.90
N ALA A 321 14.04 13.88 11.96
CA ALA A 321 13.09 14.95 12.24
C ALA A 321 11.97 14.98 11.19
N GLY A 322 10.77 15.38 11.59
CA GLY A 322 9.63 15.54 10.69
C GLY A 322 8.60 16.50 11.28
N THR A 323 8.33 17.60 10.58
CA THR A 323 7.40 18.65 11.06
C THR A 323 6.00 18.09 11.35
N LEU A 324 5.52 17.16 10.54
CA LEU A 324 4.18 16.57 10.66
C LEU A 324 4.18 15.17 11.27
N SER A 325 5.35 14.68 11.73
CA SER A 325 5.43 13.37 12.40
C SER A 325 4.58 13.36 13.67
N GLY A 326 3.66 12.39 13.78
CA GLY A 326 2.72 12.32 14.90
C GLY A 326 1.61 13.38 14.85
N ASN A 327 1.29 13.96 13.68
CA ASN A 327 0.23 14.96 13.57
C ASN A 327 -1.11 14.46 14.09
N PRO A 328 -1.94 15.37 14.64
CA PRO A 328 -3.17 15.00 15.36
C PRO A 328 -4.21 14.29 14.48
N LEU A 329 -4.25 14.56 13.18
CA LEU A 329 -5.24 13.95 12.27
C LEU A 329 -4.89 12.50 11.98
N ALA A 330 -3.63 12.23 11.56
CA ALA A 330 -3.19 10.88 11.24
C ALA A 330 -3.17 9.97 12.49
N THR A 331 -2.78 10.51 13.66
CA THR A 331 -2.80 9.74 14.92
C THR A 331 -4.23 9.45 15.40
N ALA A 332 -5.18 10.38 15.25
CA ALA A 332 -6.59 10.13 15.56
C ALA A 332 -7.19 9.06 14.64
N ALA A 333 -6.93 9.15 13.34
CA ALA A 333 -7.39 8.16 12.37
C ALA A 333 -6.78 6.77 12.63
N GLY A 334 -5.46 6.74 12.88
CA GLY A 334 -4.72 5.50 13.15
C GLY A 334 -5.18 4.79 14.42
N LEU A 335 -5.31 5.51 15.53
CA LEU A 335 -5.86 4.96 16.78
C LEU A 335 -7.25 4.36 16.54
N THR A 336 -8.13 5.10 15.90
CA THR A 336 -9.48 4.63 15.60
C THR A 336 -9.46 3.40 14.68
N ALA A 337 -8.56 3.36 13.69
CA ALA A 337 -8.42 2.20 12.83
C ALA A 337 -7.97 0.96 13.61
N LEU A 338 -6.95 1.09 14.45
CA LEU A 338 -6.45 -0.02 15.26
C LEU A 338 -7.48 -0.53 16.27
N ASP A 339 -8.29 0.36 16.85
CA ASP A 339 -9.34 -0.01 17.80
C ASP A 339 -10.49 -0.81 17.15
N GLN A 340 -10.77 -0.56 15.85
CA GLN A 340 -11.76 -1.32 15.09
C GLN A 340 -11.23 -2.68 14.59
N LEU A 341 -9.93 -2.88 14.54
CA LEU A 341 -9.29 -4.10 14.01
C LEU A 341 -9.17 -5.17 15.11
N THR A 342 -10.32 -5.75 15.48
CA THR A 342 -10.40 -6.86 16.43
C THR A 342 -10.00 -8.20 15.78
N PRO A 343 -9.70 -9.25 16.57
CA PRO A 343 -9.45 -10.59 16.04
C PRO A 343 -10.57 -11.11 15.12
N ASP A 344 -11.84 -10.84 15.45
CA ASP A 344 -12.99 -11.27 14.64
C ASP A 344 -13.01 -10.60 13.28
N VAL A 345 -12.67 -9.31 13.20
CA VAL A 345 -12.54 -8.58 11.93
C VAL A 345 -11.48 -9.22 11.04
N TYR A 346 -10.36 -9.67 11.57
CA TYR A 346 -9.35 -10.38 10.78
C TYR A 346 -9.82 -11.76 10.30
N ILE A 347 -10.59 -12.49 11.12
CA ILE A 347 -11.19 -13.77 10.71
C ILE A 347 -12.11 -13.55 9.51
N GLU A 348 -12.98 -12.53 9.57
CA GLU A 348 -13.85 -12.16 8.46
C GLU A 348 -13.06 -11.74 7.21
N LEU A 349 -12.08 -10.86 7.35
CA LEU A 349 -11.26 -10.38 6.23
C LEU A 349 -10.51 -11.52 5.53
N MET A 350 -9.96 -12.46 6.30
CA MET A 350 -9.32 -13.66 5.74
C MET A 350 -10.32 -14.58 5.01
N ALA A 351 -11.53 -14.71 5.54
CA ALA A 351 -12.59 -15.48 4.89
C ALA A 351 -13.00 -14.82 3.56
N ARG A 352 -13.20 -13.49 3.57
CA ARG A 352 -13.54 -12.71 2.37
C ARG A 352 -12.44 -12.75 1.31
N ALA A 353 -11.17 -12.66 1.69
CA ALA A 353 -10.06 -12.76 0.75
C ALA A 353 -10.03 -14.13 0.05
N ARG A 354 -10.21 -15.23 0.81
CA ARG A 354 -10.31 -16.58 0.24
C ARG A 354 -11.55 -16.74 -0.63
N HIS A 355 -12.69 -16.19 -0.20
CA HIS A 355 -13.93 -16.24 -0.96
C HIS A 355 -13.80 -15.50 -2.30
N LEU A 356 -13.28 -14.26 -2.29
CA LEU A 356 -13.04 -13.50 -3.52
C LEU A 356 -12.06 -14.24 -4.46
N SER A 357 -10.98 -14.82 -3.92
CA SER A 357 -10.04 -15.62 -4.72
C SER A 357 -10.74 -16.78 -5.44
N ALA A 358 -11.59 -17.51 -4.74
CA ALA A 358 -12.36 -18.62 -5.33
C ALA A 358 -13.33 -18.10 -6.41
N LEU A 359 -14.08 -17.05 -6.12
CA LEU A 359 -15.03 -16.43 -7.05
C LEU A 359 -14.34 -15.93 -8.33
N LEU A 360 -13.21 -15.23 -8.20
CA LEU A 360 -12.45 -14.72 -9.35
C LEU A 360 -11.88 -15.83 -10.19
N ARG A 361 -11.29 -16.87 -9.56
CA ARG A 361 -10.79 -18.06 -10.26
C ARG A 361 -11.90 -18.74 -11.05
N ASP A 362 -13.06 -18.98 -10.42
CA ASP A 362 -14.17 -19.69 -11.05
C ASP A 362 -14.76 -18.85 -12.21
N ALA A 363 -14.86 -17.52 -12.04
CA ALA A 363 -15.30 -16.58 -13.07
C ALA A 363 -14.36 -16.57 -14.29
N CYS A 364 -13.04 -16.45 -14.05
CA CYS A 364 -12.03 -16.48 -15.11
C CYS A 364 -11.98 -17.83 -15.83
N SER A 365 -11.99 -18.94 -15.08
CA SER A 365 -11.99 -20.29 -15.63
C SER A 365 -13.21 -20.56 -16.51
N ALA A 366 -14.41 -20.14 -16.08
CA ALA A 366 -15.64 -20.29 -16.87
C ALA A 366 -15.62 -19.49 -18.18
N ALA A 367 -14.86 -18.39 -18.24
CA ALA A 367 -14.65 -17.57 -19.43
C ALA A 367 -13.48 -18.03 -20.31
N GLY A 368 -12.68 -18.99 -19.85
CA GLY A 368 -11.46 -19.43 -20.54
C GLY A 368 -10.28 -18.45 -20.40
N PHE A 369 -10.32 -17.55 -19.40
CA PHE A 369 -9.22 -16.64 -19.08
C PHE A 369 -8.29 -17.29 -18.05
N GLU A 370 -7.03 -17.49 -18.42
CA GLU A 370 -6.05 -18.12 -17.54
C GLU A 370 -5.46 -17.15 -16.53
N ALA A 371 -5.81 -17.35 -15.26
CA ALA A 371 -5.27 -16.58 -14.15
C ALA A 371 -5.35 -17.38 -12.84
N SER A 372 -4.39 -17.10 -11.93
CA SER A 372 -4.41 -17.60 -10.56
C SER A 372 -4.51 -16.44 -9.57
N PHE A 373 -5.09 -16.72 -8.39
CA PHE A 373 -5.37 -15.74 -7.37
C PHE A 373 -4.83 -16.19 -6.00
N PRO A 374 -3.50 -16.11 -5.78
CA PRO A 374 -2.88 -16.53 -4.52
C PRO A 374 -3.36 -15.67 -3.35
N VAL A 375 -3.53 -16.29 -2.17
CA VAL A 375 -3.98 -15.62 -0.94
C VAL A 375 -2.99 -15.86 0.18
N VAL A 376 -2.56 -14.78 0.85
CA VAL A 376 -1.76 -14.85 2.08
C VAL A 376 -2.38 -13.96 3.15
N GLY A 377 -3.05 -14.56 4.11
CA GLY A 377 -3.82 -13.80 5.12
C GLY A 377 -5.01 -13.07 4.51
N THR A 378 -4.98 -11.76 4.51
CA THR A 378 -5.98 -10.86 3.92
C THR A 378 -5.52 -10.25 2.59
N LEU A 379 -4.36 -10.63 2.11
CA LEU A 379 -3.79 -10.18 0.83
C LEU A 379 -4.12 -11.18 -0.27
N LEU A 380 -4.49 -10.67 -1.42
CA LEU A 380 -4.81 -11.43 -2.61
C LEU A 380 -3.95 -10.93 -3.77
N GLY A 381 -3.33 -11.84 -4.51
CA GLY A 381 -2.60 -11.55 -5.75
C GLY A 381 -3.39 -11.92 -6.99
N ILE A 382 -2.84 -11.58 -8.14
CA ILE A 382 -3.27 -12.07 -9.46
C ILE A 382 -2.03 -12.38 -10.27
N VAL A 383 -2.05 -13.52 -10.97
CA VAL A 383 -1.02 -13.92 -11.95
C VAL A 383 -1.75 -14.37 -13.19
N CYS A 384 -1.48 -13.74 -14.33
CA CYS A 384 -2.15 -14.02 -15.60
C CYS A 384 -1.27 -14.88 -16.51
N GLY A 385 -1.89 -15.74 -17.33
CA GLY A 385 -1.26 -16.57 -18.37
C GLY A 385 -1.13 -18.05 -18.00
N ASP A 386 -0.74 -18.87 -18.98
CA ASP A 386 -0.65 -20.34 -18.93
C ASP A 386 0.31 -20.85 -17.84
N GLU A 387 1.31 -20.03 -17.49
CA GLU A 387 2.28 -20.31 -16.43
C GLU A 387 1.87 -19.73 -15.07
N ALA A 388 0.58 -19.44 -14.88
CA ALA A 388 0.00 -18.94 -13.62
C ALA A 388 0.09 -19.98 -12.47
N GLY A 389 1.25 -20.63 -12.35
CA GLY A 389 1.60 -21.56 -11.30
C GLY A 389 1.93 -20.85 -9.98
N THR A 390 2.56 -21.58 -9.07
CA THR A 390 3.01 -21.02 -7.80
C THR A 390 4.20 -20.09 -8.03
N VAL A 391 4.06 -18.82 -7.64
CA VAL A 391 5.12 -17.81 -7.68
C VAL A 391 5.88 -17.84 -6.37
N HIS A 392 7.19 -18.05 -6.44
CA HIS A 392 8.07 -18.10 -5.25
C HIS A 392 9.03 -16.93 -5.15
N ASN A 393 9.31 -16.25 -6.25
CA ASN A 393 10.26 -15.14 -6.33
C ASN A 393 9.92 -14.19 -7.48
N PHE A 394 10.72 -13.16 -7.66
CA PHE A 394 10.48 -12.15 -8.69
C PHE A 394 10.66 -12.68 -10.13
N ASP A 395 11.53 -13.65 -10.34
CA ASP A 395 11.71 -14.25 -11.67
C ASP A 395 10.48 -15.07 -12.07
N ASP A 396 9.84 -15.74 -11.11
CA ASP A 396 8.54 -16.39 -11.33
C ASP A 396 7.45 -15.32 -11.59
N ALA A 397 7.42 -14.25 -10.80
CA ALA A 397 6.43 -13.18 -10.97
C ALA A 397 6.50 -12.53 -12.36
N LYS A 398 7.70 -12.36 -12.93
CA LYS A 398 7.90 -11.81 -14.28
C LYS A 398 7.36 -12.69 -15.42
N ARG A 399 6.94 -13.93 -15.14
CA ARG A 399 6.28 -14.80 -16.12
C ARG A 399 4.79 -14.47 -16.27
N THR A 400 4.23 -13.59 -15.43
CA THR A 400 2.86 -13.11 -15.63
C THR A 400 2.72 -12.46 -17.00
N ASP A 401 1.61 -12.76 -17.70
CA ASP A 401 1.28 -12.10 -18.96
C ASP A 401 0.72 -10.71 -18.68
N GLU A 402 1.56 -9.68 -18.87
CA GLU A 402 1.19 -8.28 -18.65
C GLU A 402 0.15 -7.79 -19.66
N ASN A 403 0.09 -8.38 -20.89
CA ASN A 403 -0.93 -8.03 -21.88
C ASN A 403 -2.28 -8.61 -21.48
N ALA A 404 -2.31 -9.87 -21.03
CA ALA A 404 -3.52 -10.47 -20.48
C ALA A 404 -4.02 -9.69 -19.26
N TYR A 405 -3.12 -9.29 -18.34
CA TYR A 405 -3.49 -8.42 -17.23
C TYR A 405 -4.09 -7.10 -17.70
N SER A 406 -3.47 -6.44 -18.69
CA SER A 406 -3.94 -5.16 -19.24
C SER A 406 -5.34 -5.27 -19.83
N ALA A 407 -5.60 -6.30 -20.66
CA ALA A 407 -6.91 -6.55 -21.24
C ALA A 407 -7.97 -6.81 -20.17
N PHE A 408 -7.65 -7.65 -19.18
CA PHE A 408 -8.53 -7.94 -18.04
C PHE A 408 -8.79 -6.70 -17.19
N PHE A 409 -7.76 -5.90 -16.90
CA PHE A 409 -7.89 -4.64 -16.15
C PHE A 409 -8.86 -3.68 -16.83
N GLN A 410 -8.72 -3.44 -18.15
CA GLN A 410 -9.59 -2.53 -18.88
C GLN A 410 -11.03 -3.05 -18.92
N ALA A 411 -11.20 -4.35 -19.11
CA ALA A 411 -12.52 -4.98 -19.09
C ALA A 411 -13.16 -4.90 -17.68
N MET A 412 -12.41 -5.17 -16.60
CA MET A 412 -12.90 -5.01 -15.22
C MET A 412 -13.31 -3.56 -14.93
N LEU A 413 -12.53 -2.59 -15.39
CA LEU A 413 -12.83 -1.18 -15.21
C LEU A 413 -14.13 -0.79 -15.94
N SER A 414 -14.36 -1.29 -17.16
CA SER A 414 -15.60 -1.07 -17.91
C SER A 414 -16.82 -1.76 -17.28
N GLU A 415 -16.60 -2.83 -16.53
CA GLU A 415 -17.64 -3.54 -15.76
C GLU A 415 -17.83 -2.95 -14.33
N GLY A 416 -17.21 -1.81 -14.03
CA GLY A 416 -17.39 -1.11 -12.76
C GLY A 416 -16.54 -1.66 -11.60
N VAL A 417 -15.39 -2.27 -11.88
CA VAL A 417 -14.45 -2.75 -10.85
C VAL A 417 -13.07 -2.12 -11.07
N ALA A 418 -12.61 -1.36 -10.09
CA ALA A 418 -11.30 -0.72 -10.09
C ALA A 418 -10.25 -1.65 -9.49
N MET A 419 -9.25 -2.03 -10.29
CA MET A 419 -8.05 -2.76 -9.87
C MET A 419 -6.83 -1.84 -9.88
N ALA A 420 -5.71 -2.28 -9.30
CA ALA A 420 -4.46 -1.54 -9.41
C ALA A 420 -3.93 -1.58 -10.86
N PRO A 421 -3.42 -0.46 -11.41
CA PRO A 421 -3.00 -0.41 -12.81
C PRO A 421 -1.59 -0.98 -13.03
N GLY A 422 -1.37 -2.23 -12.60
CA GLY A 422 -0.11 -2.96 -12.74
C GLY A 422 -0.22 -4.41 -12.32
N ALA A 423 0.32 -5.32 -13.12
CA ALA A 423 0.19 -6.77 -12.98
C ALA A 423 0.84 -7.34 -11.70
N TYR A 424 1.72 -6.58 -11.07
CA TYR A 424 2.45 -6.99 -9.86
C TYR A 424 1.83 -6.49 -8.56
N GLU A 425 0.71 -5.76 -8.66
CA GLU A 425 0.05 -5.16 -7.51
C GLU A 425 -0.86 -6.17 -6.78
N ALA A 426 -1.00 -5.97 -5.48
CA ALA A 426 -1.94 -6.74 -4.68
C ALA A 426 -3.39 -6.24 -4.85
N ILE A 427 -4.32 -7.16 -4.68
CA ILE A 427 -5.75 -6.91 -4.52
C ILE A 427 -6.05 -6.81 -3.02
N PHE A 428 -6.77 -5.77 -2.62
CA PHE A 428 -7.07 -5.49 -1.22
C PHE A 428 -8.55 -5.61 -0.91
N VAL A 429 -8.90 -6.52 -0.01
CA VAL A 429 -10.24 -6.65 0.54
C VAL A 429 -10.32 -5.89 1.86
N GLY A 430 -11.35 -5.08 2.03
CA GLY A 430 -11.64 -4.35 3.27
C GLY A 430 -12.99 -4.76 3.89
N VAL A 431 -13.29 -4.20 5.06
CA VAL A 431 -14.53 -4.49 5.80
C VAL A 431 -15.79 -4.14 4.97
N GLY A 432 -15.68 -3.15 4.07
CA GLY A 432 -16.78 -2.78 3.17
C GLY A 432 -17.12 -3.82 2.09
N HIS A 433 -16.27 -4.81 1.84
CA HIS A 433 -16.51 -5.86 0.84
C HIS A 433 -17.39 -6.97 1.43
N THR A 434 -18.71 -6.72 1.50
CA THR A 434 -19.69 -7.72 1.93
C THR A 434 -19.86 -8.83 0.89
N ASP A 435 -20.51 -9.93 1.24
CA ASP A 435 -20.72 -11.06 0.33
C ASP A 435 -21.48 -10.65 -0.94
N ASP A 436 -22.44 -9.71 -0.84
CA ASP A 436 -23.14 -9.15 -2.01
C ASP A 436 -22.18 -8.37 -2.93
N VAL A 437 -21.25 -7.60 -2.34
CA VAL A 437 -20.21 -6.88 -3.09
C VAL A 437 -19.26 -7.87 -3.77
N LEU A 438 -18.83 -8.92 -3.06
CA LEU A 438 -17.95 -9.94 -3.63
C LEU A 438 -18.64 -10.69 -4.79
N SER A 439 -19.93 -11.01 -4.66
CA SER A 439 -20.72 -11.63 -5.72
C SER A 439 -20.85 -10.74 -6.94
N SER A 440 -21.11 -9.44 -6.74
CA SER A 440 -21.18 -8.46 -7.84
C SER A 440 -19.83 -8.31 -8.57
N ILE A 441 -18.72 -8.32 -7.83
CA ILE A 441 -17.36 -8.30 -8.41
C ILE A 441 -17.11 -9.56 -9.24
N ALA A 442 -17.54 -10.73 -8.77
CA ALA A 442 -17.38 -11.99 -9.49
C ALA A 442 -18.17 -12.03 -10.81
N GLU A 443 -19.41 -11.53 -10.81
CA GLU A 443 -20.21 -11.40 -12.03
C GLU A 443 -19.56 -10.45 -13.04
N ALA A 444 -19.03 -9.32 -12.58
CA ALA A 444 -18.28 -8.37 -13.40
C ALA A 444 -16.99 -9.04 -13.95
N ALA A 445 -16.27 -9.81 -13.12
CA ALA A 445 -15.06 -10.50 -13.51
C ALA A 445 -15.31 -11.57 -14.59
N HIS A 446 -16.44 -12.27 -14.54
CA HIS A 446 -16.79 -13.22 -15.59
C HIS A 446 -17.00 -12.53 -16.95
N ARG A 447 -17.76 -11.41 -16.98
CA ARG A 447 -17.95 -10.62 -18.21
C ARG A 447 -16.64 -10.02 -18.71
N ALA A 448 -15.85 -9.48 -17.80
CA ALA A 448 -14.54 -8.90 -18.09
C ALA A 448 -13.57 -9.95 -18.67
N ALA A 449 -13.51 -11.14 -18.08
CA ALA A 449 -12.69 -12.23 -18.57
C ALA A 449 -13.11 -12.68 -19.98
N THR A 450 -14.42 -12.77 -20.24
CA THR A 450 -14.95 -13.09 -21.57
C THR A 450 -14.51 -12.04 -22.62
N THR A 451 -14.58 -10.76 -22.25
CA THR A 451 -14.14 -9.64 -23.12
C THR A 451 -12.62 -9.71 -23.35
N ALA A 452 -11.82 -9.92 -22.31
CA ALA A 452 -10.37 -10.02 -22.40
C ALA A 452 -9.92 -11.19 -23.30
N VAL A 453 -10.55 -12.36 -23.17
CA VAL A 453 -10.27 -13.52 -24.06
C VAL A 453 -10.58 -13.21 -25.52
N ALA A 454 -11.70 -12.54 -25.79
CA ALA A 454 -12.07 -12.14 -27.16
C ALA A 454 -11.06 -11.12 -27.72
N GLU A 455 -10.59 -10.15 -26.93
CA GLU A 455 -9.58 -9.16 -27.34
C GLU A 455 -8.23 -9.83 -27.63
N LEU A 456 -7.75 -10.69 -26.74
CA LEU A 456 -6.46 -11.39 -26.90
C LEU A 456 -6.45 -12.41 -28.04
N SER A 457 -7.64 -12.92 -28.44
CA SER A 457 -7.80 -13.85 -29.56
C SER A 457 -8.01 -13.14 -30.90
N ALA A 458 -8.16 -11.81 -30.92
CA ALA A 458 -8.34 -11.05 -32.14
C ALA A 458 -7.02 -11.04 -32.94
N PRO A 459 -7.08 -11.23 -34.30
CA PRO A 459 -5.90 -11.37 -35.15
C PRO A 459 -5.11 -10.06 -35.31
#